data_d95ed62244fbbaa9a59ecac2e90117da
#
_entry.id   d95ed62244fbbaa9a59ecac2e90117da
#
_cell.length_a   1.000
_cell.length_b   1.000
_cell.length_c   1.000
_cell.angle_alpha   90.00
_cell.angle_beta   90.00
_cell.angle_gamma   90.00
#
_symmetry.space_group_name_H-M   'P 1'
#
loop_
_entity.id
_entity.type
_entity.pdbx_description
1 polymer ?
#
loop_
_entity_poly.entity_id
_entity_poly.type
_entity_poly.pdbx_seq_one_letter_code
_entity_poly.pdbx_strand_id
1 'polypeptide(L)'
;IEQVVKTEAKVYPIKPGVVETFLTEKQLKFKQFYLTTAINYANGAPHIGHAYEGITSDIISRYHRMMGRDVFFLTGSDEHGQKVAAKAASLNKTPIDVCDMYVKGFQELNTRCNLSNDDYVRTTSEKHKINASTLWKKCEANGDIYLDKYEGWYNIREEKFVPENEAKLNDYKDEDGTPLSKVKEESYFFRMGKYQKQLIEHYENNLNFVLLISRRNEMLSRLKKDELRDLSASRTTFDWGIPIPNDASKKHVMYVWFDALSNYLTGVDALWKA
;
A
#
# COMPACT_ATOMS: atom_id res chain seq x y z
N ILE A 1 36.89 -3.00 14.80
CA ILE A 1 35.48 -2.63 15.01
C ILE A 1 34.65 -3.92 15.01
N GLU A 2 35.07 -4.90 15.82
CA GLU A 2 34.40 -6.20 15.98
C GLU A 2 34.14 -6.47 17.45
N GLN A 3 33.46 -5.56 18.12
CA GLN A 3 32.87 -5.80 19.44
C GLN A 3 31.59 -4.98 19.58
N VAL A 4 30.57 -5.28 18.76
CA VAL A 4 29.21 -4.86 19.07
C VAL A 4 28.53 -6.02 19.76
N VAL A 5 28.63 -5.96 21.05
CA VAL A 5 27.74 -6.43 22.12
C VAL A 5 26.58 -7.28 21.61
N LYS A 6 26.72 -8.60 21.75
CA LYS A 6 25.58 -9.52 21.85
C LYS A 6 24.91 -9.27 23.22
N THR A 7 24.12 -8.22 23.33
CA THR A 7 23.12 -8.12 24.39
C THR A 7 21.91 -8.91 23.89
N GLU A 8 21.73 -10.11 24.41
CA GLU A 8 20.42 -10.77 24.36
C GLU A 8 19.41 -9.80 24.96
N ALA A 9 18.51 -9.29 24.12
CA ALA A 9 17.41 -8.47 24.59
C ALA A 9 16.61 -9.33 25.58
N LYS A 10 16.68 -9.02 26.86
CA LYS A 10 15.84 -9.66 27.86
C LYS A 10 14.39 -9.28 27.55
N VAL A 11 13.70 -10.16 26.88
CA VAL A 11 12.25 -10.07 26.74
C VAL A 11 11.68 -10.31 28.14
N TYR A 12 11.19 -9.26 28.77
CA TYR A 12 10.41 -9.39 30.00
C TYR A 12 8.99 -9.80 29.60
N PRO A 13 8.55 -11.04 29.88
CA PRO A 13 7.18 -11.42 29.61
C PRO A 13 6.26 -10.58 30.52
N ILE A 14 5.40 -9.77 29.91
CA ILE A 14 4.32 -9.09 30.64
C ILE A 14 3.40 -10.19 31.13
N LYS A 15 3.28 -10.34 32.47
CA LYS A 15 2.39 -11.35 33.06
C LYS A 15 0.96 -11.03 32.66
N PRO A 16 0.22 -11.99 32.06
CA PRO A 16 -1.22 -11.81 31.88
C PRO A 16 -1.87 -11.52 33.25
N GLY A 17 -2.71 -10.51 33.32
CA GLY A 17 -3.44 -10.15 34.56
C GLY A 17 -3.09 -8.80 35.17
N VAL A 18 -1.89 -8.23 34.90
CA VAL A 18 -1.55 -6.88 35.39
C VAL A 18 -2.17 -5.78 34.51
N VAL A 19 -2.56 -6.11 33.30
CA VAL A 19 -3.00 -5.16 32.27
C VAL A 19 -4.50 -4.90 32.27
N GLU A 20 -5.31 -5.81 32.81
CA GLU A 20 -6.78 -5.65 32.88
C GLU A 20 -7.25 -4.45 33.73
N THR A 21 -6.39 -3.94 34.62
CA THR A 21 -6.72 -2.81 35.51
C THR A 21 -6.55 -1.43 34.91
N PHE A 22 -5.93 -1.31 33.72
CA PHE A 22 -5.64 -0.02 33.10
C PHE A 22 -6.62 0.41 32.01
N LEU A 23 -7.46 -0.51 31.51
CA LEU A 23 -8.47 -0.20 30.51
C LEU A 23 -9.86 -0.09 31.16
N THR A 24 -10.56 1.00 30.91
CA THR A 24 -11.98 1.12 31.24
C THR A 24 -12.81 0.16 30.40
N GLU A 25 -14.00 -0.26 30.88
CA GLU A 25 -14.93 -1.11 30.10
C GLU A 25 -15.21 -0.56 28.70
N LYS A 26 -15.22 0.77 28.54
CA LYS A 26 -15.39 1.45 27.25
C LYS A 26 -14.19 1.24 26.33
N GLN A 27 -12.98 1.12 26.88
CA GLN A 27 -11.74 0.87 26.13
C GLN A 27 -11.57 -0.63 25.80
N LEU A 28 -12.10 -1.52 26.65
CA LEU A 28 -12.15 -2.96 26.41
C LEU A 28 -13.13 -3.34 25.28
N LYS A 29 -14.05 -2.46 24.92
CA LYS A 29 -15.00 -2.69 23.82
C LYS A 29 -14.31 -2.85 22.46
N PHE A 30 -13.08 -2.35 22.31
CA PHE A 30 -12.24 -2.50 21.12
C PHE A 30 -10.95 -3.26 21.49
N LYS A 31 -11.09 -4.57 21.73
CA LYS A 31 -9.93 -5.42 22.03
C LYS A 31 -8.94 -5.52 20.88
N GLN A 32 -9.43 -5.52 19.65
CA GLN A 32 -8.62 -5.66 18.46
C GLN A 32 -8.03 -4.32 18.03
N PHE A 33 -6.76 -4.34 17.67
CA PHE A 33 -6.06 -3.19 17.14
C PHE A 33 -5.20 -3.63 15.94
N TYR A 34 -5.57 -3.16 14.75
CA TYR A 34 -4.84 -3.43 13.52
C TYR A 34 -4.00 -2.22 13.15
N LEU A 35 -2.70 -2.43 12.99
CA LEU A 35 -1.74 -1.41 12.57
C LEU A 35 -0.97 -1.88 11.34
N THR A 36 -0.79 -0.99 10.39
CA THR A 36 0.02 -1.23 9.20
C THR A 36 1.03 -0.13 9.00
N THR A 37 2.21 -0.46 8.45
CA THR A 37 3.07 0.50 7.77
C THR A 37 2.67 0.60 6.30
N ALA A 38 3.24 1.55 5.56
CA ALA A 38 3.34 1.40 4.13
C ALA A 38 4.15 0.13 3.78
N ILE A 39 3.90 -0.45 2.61
CA ILE A 39 4.74 -1.52 2.08
C ILE A 39 5.85 -0.93 1.23
N ASN A 40 7.07 -1.44 1.39
CA ASN A 40 8.26 -0.83 0.81
C ASN A 40 8.54 -1.36 -0.59
N TYR A 41 8.88 -0.48 -1.54
CA TYR A 41 9.30 -0.90 -2.88
C TYR A 41 10.56 -1.76 -2.82
N ALA A 42 10.47 -2.97 -3.41
CA ALA A 42 11.59 -3.92 -3.47
C ALA A 42 12.57 -3.61 -4.62
N ASN A 43 12.98 -2.35 -4.77
CA ASN A 43 13.87 -1.87 -5.83
C ASN A 43 15.15 -1.19 -5.32
N GLY A 44 15.35 -1.17 -3.99
CA GLY A 44 16.49 -0.54 -3.33
C GLY A 44 16.71 -1.04 -1.91
N ALA A 45 17.89 -0.76 -1.36
CA ALA A 45 18.22 -1.10 0.01
C ALA A 45 17.40 -0.26 1.01
N PRO A 46 17.10 -0.79 2.22
CA PRO A 46 16.48 -0.02 3.27
C PRO A 46 17.34 1.16 3.72
N HIS A 47 16.70 2.21 4.20
CA HIS A 47 17.34 3.42 4.72
C HIS A 47 16.67 3.88 6.03
N ILE A 48 17.21 4.94 6.64
CA ILE A 48 16.74 5.45 7.95
C ILE A 48 15.24 5.80 7.97
N GLY A 49 14.66 6.21 6.84
CA GLY A 49 13.22 6.48 6.75
C GLY A 49 12.36 5.24 7.01
N HIS A 50 12.75 4.09 6.45
CA HIS A 50 12.08 2.81 6.70
C HIS A 50 12.24 2.37 8.17
N ALA A 51 13.45 2.56 8.75
CA ALA A 51 13.68 2.29 10.17
C ALA A 51 12.80 3.17 11.07
N TYR A 52 12.68 4.46 10.75
CA TYR A 52 11.85 5.41 11.50
C TYR A 52 10.37 5.00 11.48
N GLU A 53 9.83 4.68 10.31
CA GLU A 53 8.44 4.23 10.18
C GLU A 53 8.20 2.92 10.97
N GLY A 54 9.08 1.93 10.78
CA GLY A 54 8.98 0.66 11.48
C GLY A 54 9.02 0.81 13.00
N ILE A 55 10.00 1.55 13.53
CA ILE A 55 10.18 1.75 14.97
C ILE A 55 9.00 2.52 15.56
N THR A 56 8.53 3.59 14.92
CA THR A 56 7.37 4.34 15.43
C THR A 56 6.11 3.51 15.44
N SER A 57 5.87 2.69 14.44
CA SER A 57 4.75 1.76 14.38
C SER A 57 4.86 0.67 15.45
N ASP A 58 6.08 0.15 15.68
CA ASP A 58 6.33 -0.85 16.71
C ASP A 58 6.10 -0.32 18.13
N ILE A 59 6.48 0.93 18.40
CA ILE A 59 6.19 1.60 19.69
C ILE A 59 4.67 1.64 19.93
N ILE A 60 3.88 2.02 18.92
CA ILE A 60 2.42 2.05 19.02
C ILE A 60 1.86 0.64 19.25
N SER A 61 2.36 -0.36 18.52
CA SER A 61 1.95 -1.76 18.66
C SER A 61 2.22 -2.29 20.08
N ARG A 62 3.43 -2.07 20.59
CA ARG A 62 3.83 -2.47 21.96
C ARG A 62 3.01 -1.77 23.02
N TYR A 63 2.74 -0.47 22.84
CA TYR A 63 1.86 0.27 23.75
C TYR A 63 0.48 -0.38 23.82
N HIS A 64 -0.13 -0.67 22.68
CA HIS A 64 -1.46 -1.29 22.66
C HIS A 64 -1.48 -2.71 23.22
N ARG A 65 -0.42 -3.51 22.97
CA ARG A 65 -0.27 -4.83 23.60
C ARG A 65 -0.12 -4.71 25.12
N MET A 66 0.68 -3.74 25.59
CA MET A 66 0.84 -3.46 27.02
C MET A 66 -0.51 -3.07 27.66
N MET A 67 -1.39 -2.39 26.91
CA MET A 67 -2.75 -2.04 27.36
C MET A 67 -3.75 -3.20 27.25
N GLY A 68 -3.29 -4.43 26.95
CA GLY A 68 -4.14 -5.63 26.88
C GLY A 68 -4.96 -5.78 25.61
N ARG A 69 -4.64 -5.06 24.54
CA ARG A 69 -5.30 -5.22 23.25
C ARG A 69 -4.69 -6.39 22.46
N ASP A 70 -5.54 -7.06 21.71
CA ASP A 70 -5.14 -8.01 20.67
C ASP A 70 -4.67 -7.20 19.45
N VAL A 71 -3.35 -7.13 19.27
CA VAL A 71 -2.71 -6.29 18.24
C VAL A 71 -2.22 -7.17 17.10
N PHE A 72 -2.59 -6.80 15.88
CA PHE A 72 -2.00 -7.33 14.67
C PHE A 72 -1.24 -6.21 13.94
N PHE A 73 0.08 -6.32 13.89
CA PHE A 73 0.97 -5.36 13.24
C PHE A 73 1.50 -5.93 11.93
N LEU A 74 1.08 -5.32 10.81
CA LEU A 74 1.44 -5.71 9.46
C LEU A 74 2.46 -4.76 8.85
N THR A 75 3.46 -5.30 8.20
CA THR A 75 4.35 -4.60 7.26
C THR A 75 4.54 -5.44 6.00
N GLY A 76 5.33 -4.97 5.03
CA GLY A 76 5.52 -5.74 3.81
C GLY A 76 6.34 -5.06 2.74
N SER A 77 6.32 -5.66 1.55
CA SER A 77 7.00 -5.19 0.35
C SER A 77 6.08 -5.10 -0.86
N ASP A 78 6.24 -4.01 -1.60
CA ASP A 78 5.64 -3.79 -2.92
C ASP A 78 6.66 -4.25 -3.97
N GLU A 79 6.32 -5.30 -4.70
CA GLU A 79 7.26 -6.08 -5.50
C GLU A 79 6.96 -6.04 -7.01
N HIS A 80 5.83 -5.46 -7.41
CA HIS A 80 5.41 -5.39 -8.80
C HIS A 80 5.71 -4.03 -9.46
N GLY A 81 5.49 -3.98 -10.78
CA GLY A 81 5.54 -2.75 -11.55
C GLY A 81 6.86 -2.52 -12.30
N GLN A 82 6.84 -1.46 -13.10
CA GLN A 82 7.90 -1.13 -14.05
C GLN A 82 9.26 -0.85 -13.39
N LYS A 83 9.26 -0.24 -12.19
CA LYS A 83 10.51 0.11 -11.48
C LYS A 83 11.30 -1.12 -11.05
N VAL A 84 10.61 -2.15 -10.55
CA VAL A 84 11.23 -3.43 -10.20
C VAL A 84 11.72 -4.16 -11.45
N ALA A 85 10.91 -4.22 -12.51
CA ALA A 85 11.28 -4.83 -13.77
C ALA A 85 12.53 -4.15 -14.40
N ALA A 86 12.56 -2.81 -14.43
CA ALA A 86 13.70 -2.03 -14.92
C ALA A 86 14.97 -2.27 -14.07
N LYS A 87 14.81 -2.33 -12.74
CA LYS A 87 15.92 -2.65 -11.83
C LYS A 87 16.47 -4.05 -12.09
N ALA A 88 15.60 -5.02 -12.29
CA ALA A 88 15.98 -6.39 -12.62
C ALA A 88 16.77 -6.47 -13.93
N ALA A 89 16.28 -5.81 -14.99
CA ALA A 89 16.98 -5.70 -16.25
C ALA A 89 18.37 -5.07 -16.10
N SER A 90 18.51 -3.98 -15.32
CA SER A 90 19.79 -3.31 -15.07
C SER A 90 20.81 -4.19 -14.35
N LEU A 91 20.35 -5.17 -13.56
CA LEU A 91 21.17 -6.12 -12.82
C LEU A 91 21.35 -7.47 -13.55
N ASN A 92 20.76 -7.62 -14.73
CA ASN A 92 20.69 -8.87 -15.48
C ASN A 92 20.15 -10.05 -14.63
N LYS A 93 19.06 -9.78 -13.92
CA LYS A 93 18.37 -10.72 -13.02
C LYS A 93 16.89 -10.80 -13.37
N THR A 94 16.21 -11.82 -12.84
CA THR A 94 14.74 -11.84 -12.89
C THR A 94 14.15 -10.87 -11.87
N PRO A 95 12.94 -10.32 -12.09
CA PRO A 95 12.30 -9.44 -11.13
C PRO A 95 12.15 -10.07 -9.73
N ILE A 96 11.83 -11.37 -9.66
CA ILE A 96 11.67 -12.06 -8.38
C ILE A 96 13.00 -12.18 -7.62
N ASP A 97 14.12 -12.43 -8.31
CA ASP A 97 15.44 -12.50 -7.67
C ASP A 97 15.83 -11.14 -7.05
N VAL A 98 15.45 -10.05 -7.73
CA VAL A 98 15.68 -8.69 -7.23
C VAL A 98 14.81 -8.41 -6.01
N CYS A 99 13.53 -8.81 -6.06
CA CYS A 99 12.64 -8.70 -4.90
C CYS A 99 13.19 -9.48 -3.71
N ASP A 100 13.58 -10.74 -3.89
CA ASP A 100 14.14 -11.58 -2.83
C ASP A 100 15.38 -10.97 -2.18
N MET A 101 16.24 -10.38 -3.02
CA MET A 101 17.45 -9.70 -2.53
C MET A 101 17.13 -8.50 -1.62
N TYR A 102 16.22 -7.62 -2.04
CA TYR A 102 15.87 -6.42 -1.28
C TYR A 102 14.98 -6.73 -0.10
N VAL A 103 14.01 -7.62 -0.24
CA VAL A 103 13.13 -8.07 0.85
C VAL A 103 13.94 -8.62 2.01
N LYS A 104 14.98 -9.42 1.73
CA LYS A 104 15.91 -9.88 2.76
C LYS A 104 16.51 -8.73 3.55
N GLY A 105 16.92 -7.65 2.88
CA GLY A 105 17.44 -6.45 3.54
C GLY A 105 16.43 -5.75 4.44
N PHE A 106 15.15 -5.66 4.02
CA PHE A 106 14.07 -5.12 4.85
C PHE A 106 13.76 -6.00 6.05
N GLN A 107 13.74 -7.32 5.89
CA GLN A 107 13.53 -8.26 6.98
C GLN A 107 14.70 -8.23 7.98
N GLU A 108 15.94 -8.09 7.51
CA GLU A 108 17.10 -7.87 8.36
C GLU A 108 17.02 -6.55 9.14
N LEU A 109 16.54 -5.46 8.49
CA LEU A 109 16.28 -4.19 9.17
C LEU A 109 15.27 -4.38 10.30
N ASN A 110 14.14 -5.02 10.03
CA ASN A 110 13.11 -5.30 11.02
C ASN A 110 13.67 -6.09 12.22
N THR A 111 14.46 -7.11 11.94
CA THR A 111 15.13 -7.92 12.98
C THR A 111 16.10 -7.09 13.81
N ARG A 112 16.95 -6.27 13.16
CA ARG A 112 17.94 -5.41 13.86
C ARG A 112 17.27 -4.33 14.71
N CYS A 113 16.13 -3.79 14.24
CA CYS A 113 15.32 -2.83 14.98
C CYS A 113 14.40 -3.50 16.02
N ASN A 114 14.44 -4.83 16.14
CA ASN A 114 13.58 -5.61 17.04
C ASN A 114 12.09 -5.28 16.88
N LEU A 115 11.63 -5.14 15.62
CA LEU A 115 10.24 -4.88 15.34
C LEU A 115 9.38 -6.11 15.67
N SER A 116 8.23 -5.89 16.26
CA SER A 116 7.31 -6.93 16.70
C SER A 116 6.13 -7.13 15.71
N ASN A 117 6.38 -6.92 14.42
CA ASN A 117 5.37 -7.19 13.40
C ASN A 117 4.97 -8.67 13.39
N ASP A 118 3.66 -8.90 13.27
CA ASP A 118 3.07 -10.25 13.29
C ASP A 118 3.14 -10.92 11.92
N ASP A 119 3.09 -10.13 10.83
CA ASP A 119 3.21 -10.64 9.46
C ASP A 119 4.02 -9.66 8.58
N TYR A 120 4.56 -10.22 7.50
CA TYR A 120 5.27 -9.51 6.45
C TYR A 120 4.69 -9.89 5.10
N VAL A 121 3.78 -9.06 4.56
CA VAL A 121 3.14 -9.33 3.27
C VAL A 121 4.10 -9.02 2.12
N ARG A 122 4.21 -9.96 1.19
CA ARG A 122 4.83 -9.77 -0.12
C ARG A 122 3.76 -9.73 -1.18
N THR A 123 3.75 -8.72 -2.06
CA THR A 123 2.74 -8.66 -3.11
C THR A 123 2.91 -9.76 -4.16
N THR A 124 4.09 -10.38 -4.25
CA THR A 124 4.34 -11.58 -5.08
C THR A 124 3.85 -12.89 -4.47
N SER A 125 3.43 -12.91 -3.20
CA SER A 125 2.93 -14.13 -2.55
C SER A 125 1.60 -14.59 -3.15
N GLU A 126 1.38 -15.91 -3.19
CA GLU A 126 0.12 -16.47 -3.70
C GLU A 126 -1.11 -16.00 -2.90
N LYS A 127 -0.97 -15.86 -1.56
CA LYS A 127 -2.01 -15.32 -0.70
C LYS A 127 -2.45 -13.93 -1.17
N HIS A 128 -1.49 -13.05 -1.46
CA HIS A 128 -1.78 -11.70 -1.91
C HIS A 128 -2.40 -11.68 -3.31
N LYS A 129 -1.85 -12.42 -4.26
CA LYS A 129 -2.39 -12.52 -5.62
C LYS A 129 -3.84 -12.99 -5.64
N ILE A 130 -4.17 -13.98 -4.82
CA ILE A 130 -5.55 -14.47 -4.68
C ILE A 130 -6.46 -13.38 -4.10
N ASN A 131 -6.01 -12.65 -3.08
CA ASN A 131 -6.77 -11.57 -2.46
C ASN A 131 -7.00 -10.40 -3.42
N ALA A 132 -5.97 -9.92 -4.08
CA ALA A 132 -6.08 -8.85 -5.08
C ALA A 132 -7.03 -9.25 -6.21
N SER A 133 -6.89 -10.49 -6.72
CA SER A 133 -7.78 -11.03 -7.75
C SER A 133 -9.23 -11.18 -7.26
N THR A 134 -9.45 -11.51 -6.01
CA THR A 134 -10.79 -11.60 -5.42
C THR A 134 -11.42 -10.22 -5.29
N LEU A 135 -10.66 -9.23 -4.82
CA LEU A 135 -11.11 -7.84 -4.76
C LEU A 135 -11.48 -7.32 -6.16
N TRP A 136 -10.61 -7.57 -7.17
CA TRP A 136 -10.88 -7.21 -8.54
C TRP A 136 -12.21 -7.78 -9.03
N LYS A 137 -12.42 -9.08 -8.88
CA LYS A 137 -13.66 -9.76 -9.31
C LYS A 137 -14.91 -9.19 -8.62
N LYS A 138 -14.81 -8.84 -7.33
CA LYS A 138 -15.93 -8.19 -6.60
C LYS A 138 -16.23 -6.81 -7.18
N CYS A 139 -15.21 -5.99 -7.46
CA CYS A 139 -15.40 -4.67 -8.08
C CYS A 139 -15.96 -4.78 -9.51
N GLU A 140 -15.47 -5.74 -10.29
CA GLU A 140 -15.97 -6.01 -11.64
C GLU A 140 -17.45 -6.43 -11.64
N ALA A 141 -17.80 -7.38 -10.76
CA ALA A 141 -19.18 -7.84 -10.58
C ALA A 141 -20.13 -6.72 -10.13
N ASN A 142 -19.63 -5.73 -9.37
CA ASN A 142 -20.39 -4.55 -8.95
C ASN A 142 -20.45 -3.45 -10.02
N GLY A 143 -19.86 -3.67 -11.20
CA GLY A 143 -19.82 -2.70 -12.30
C GLY A 143 -18.90 -1.51 -12.04
N ASP A 144 -17.94 -1.66 -11.14
CA ASP A 144 -16.99 -0.60 -10.78
C ASP A 144 -15.74 -0.61 -11.67
N ILE A 145 -15.55 -1.64 -12.48
CA ILE A 145 -14.44 -1.76 -13.42
C ILE A 145 -14.96 -1.84 -14.84
N TYR A 146 -14.31 -1.10 -15.75
CA TYR A 146 -14.63 -1.09 -17.17
C TYR A 146 -13.36 -0.91 -18.01
N LEU A 147 -13.36 -1.44 -19.21
CA LEU A 147 -12.27 -1.29 -20.18
C LEU A 147 -12.51 -0.05 -21.04
N ASP A 148 -11.49 0.79 -21.21
CA ASP A 148 -11.53 1.95 -22.08
C ASP A 148 -10.16 2.25 -22.67
N LYS A 149 -10.14 3.06 -23.74
CA LYS A 149 -8.91 3.54 -24.38
C LYS A 149 -8.64 4.95 -23.91
N TYR A 150 -7.50 5.12 -23.29
CA TYR A 150 -7.06 6.43 -22.83
C TYR A 150 -5.90 6.94 -23.70
N GLU A 151 -6.00 8.19 -24.12
CA GLU A 151 -4.89 8.91 -24.74
C GLU A 151 -4.63 10.17 -23.92
N GLY A 152 -3.41 10.29 -23.40
CA GLY A 152 -3.08 11.42 -22.53
C GLY A 152 -1.60 11.53 -22.24
N TRP A 153 -1.24 12.59 -21.52
CA TRP A 153 0.12 12.80 -21.02
C TRP A 153 0.41 11.90 -19.82
N TYR A 154 1.55 11.27 -19.80
CA TYR A 154 1.95 10.31 -18.77
C TYR A 154 3.27 10.75 -18.13
N ASN A 155 3.26 10.86 -16.80
CA ASN A 155 4.46 11.05 -16.00
C ASN A 155 5.03 9.67 -15.66
N ILE A 156 6.15 9.32 -16.29
CA ILE A 156 6.80 8.01 -16.12
C ILE A 156 7.33 7.85 -14.70
N ARG A 157 7.80 8.93 -14.06
CA ARG A 157 8.36 8.89 -12.71
C ARG A 157 7.31 8.63 -11.63
N GLU A 158 6.17 9.31 -11.77
CA GLU A 158 5.06 9.17 -10.81
C GLU A 158 4.07 8.07 -11.22
N GLU A 159 4.30 7.47 -12.39
CA GLU A 159 3.45 6.41 -12.95
C GLU A 159 1.97 6.83 -13.04
N LYS A 160 1.69 8.10 -13.36
CA LYS A 160 0.34 8.64 -13.45
C LYS A 160 0.07 9.37 -14.75
N PHE A 161 -1.22 9.37 -15.17
CA PHE A 161 -1.69 10.24 -16.25
C PHE A 161 -1.88 11.66 -15.74
N VAL A 162 -1.41 12.63 -16.52
CA VAL A 162 -1.52 14.06 -16.25
C VAL A 162 -2.60 14.65 -17.19
N PRO A 163 -3.59 15.37 -16.66
CA PRO A 163 -4.58 16.05 -17.47
C PRO A 163 -3.97 17.05 -18.45
N GLU A 164 -4.55 17.19 -19.63
CA GLU A 164 -4.05 18.09 -20.68
C GLU A 164 -3.88 19.54 -20.21
N ASN A 165 -4.83 20.04 -19.40
CA ASN A 165 -4.77 21.39 -18.84
C ASN A 165 -3.61 21.55 -17.85
N GLU A 166 -3.32 20.55 -17.03
CA GLU A 166 -2.20 20.53 -16.09
C GLU A 166 -0.87 20.38 -16.85
N ALA A 167 -0.80 19.49 -17.83
CA ALA A 167 0.36 19.32 -18.69
C ALA A 167 0.75 20.62 -19.41
N LYS A 168 -0.24 21.35 -19.94
CA LYS A 168 -0.03 22.65 -20.58
C LYS A 168 0.50 23.71 -19.61
N LEU A 169 0.00 23.77 -18.38
CA LEU A 169 0.45 24.74 -17.38
C LEU A 169 1.93 24.52 -17.03
N ASN A 170 2.41 23.30 -17.10
CA ASN A 170 3.78 22.90 -16.77
C ASN A 170 4.66 22.67 -18.02
N ASP A 171 4.28 23.21 -19.16
CA ASP A 171 5.01 23.08 -20.43
C ASP A 171 5.33 21.62 -20.80
N TYR A 172 4.37 20.71 -20.53
CA TYR A 172 4.45 19.26 -20.73
C TYR A 172 5.65 18.59 -20.03
N LYS A 173 5.99 19.09 -18.85
CA LYS A 173 7.06 18.56 -18.00
C LYS A 173 6.52 18.23 -16.62
N ASP A 174 7.21 17.34 -15.92
CA ASP A 174 6.94 17.09 -14.50
C ASP A 174 7.61 18.17 -13.62
N GLU A 175 7.44 18.04 -12.29
CA GLU A 175 7.99 19.00 -11.30
C GLU A 175 9.52 19.12 -11.34
N ASP A 176 10.22 18.08 -11.85
CA ASP A 176 11.69 18.07 -11.99
C ASP A 176 12.14 18.49 -13.41
N GLY A 177 11.21 18.90 -14.28
CA GLY A 177 11.50 19.33 -15.63
C GLY A 177 11.64 18.18 -16.64
N THR A 178 11.31 16.94 -16.28
CA THR A 178 11.32 15.79 -17.19
C THR A 178 10.12 15.85 -18.13
N PRO A 179 10.30 15.70 -19.46
CA PRO A 179 9.18 15.73 -20.39
C PRO A 179 8.15 14.63 -20.12
N LEU A 180 6.89 15.00 -20.16
CA LEU A 180 5.79 14.03 -20.16
C LEU A 180 5.71 13.28 -21.49
N SER A 181 5.34 12.02 -21.45
CA SER A 181 5.15 11.20 -22.65
C SER A 181 3.69 11.15 -23.05
N LYS A 182 3.38 11.32 -24.33
CA LYS A 182 2.03 11.09 -24.84
C LYS A 182 1.82 9.60 -25.05
N VAL A 183 0.93 9.00 -24.27
CA VAL A 183 0.65 7.56 -24.29
C VAL A 183 -0.78 7.33 -24.71
N LYS A 184 -0.96 6.33 -25.58
CA LYS A 184 -2.30 5.80 -25.92
C LYS A 184 -2.32 4.35 -25.50
N GLU A 185 -3.09 4.06 -24.48
CA GLU A 185 -3.16 2.74 -23.88
C GLU A 185 -4.61 2.33 -23.65
N GLU A 186 -4.90 1.06 -23.89
CA GLU A 186 -6.13 0.44 -23.40
C GLU A 186 -5.93 0.05 -21.95
N SER A 187 -6.84 0.43 -21.08
CA SER A 187 -6.72 0.16 -19.64
C SER A 187 -8.10 -0.15 -19.04
N TYR A 188 -8.09 -0.99 -18.03
CA TYR A 188 -9.24 -1.10 -17.12
C TYR A 188 -9.24 0.08 -16.16
N PHE A 189 -10.41 0.71 -16.00
CA PHE A 189 -10.64 1.84 -15.11
C PHE A 189 -11.52 1.45 -13.95
N PHE A 190 -11.16 1.93 -12.75
CA PHE A 190 -12.02 1.85 -11.57
C PHE A 190 -12.83 3.12 -11.44
N ARG A 191 -14.17 3.01 -11.29
CA ARG A 191 -15.14 4.12 -11.18
C ARG A 191 -15.02 4.83 -9.84
N MET A 192 -13.89 5.48 -9.58
CA MET A 192 -13.62 6.17 -8.31
C MET A 192 -14.60 7.34 -8.09
N GLY A 193 -14.99 8.05 -9.13
CA GLY A 193 -15.96 9.14 -9.08
C GLY A 193 -17.33 8.72 -8.49
N LYS A 194 -17.77 7.49 -8.75
CA LYS A 194 -19.00 6.91 -8.19
C LYS A 194 -19.05 6.98 -6.65
N TYR A 195 -17.89 6.94 -5.98
CA TYR A 195 -17.77 6.88 -4.54
C TYR A 195 -17.57 8.23 -3.86
N GLN A 196 -17.38 9.33 -4.62
CA GLN A 196 -17.05 10.65 -4.08
C GLN A 196 -18.03 11.12 -3.01
N LYS A 197 -19.35 11.06 -3.31
CA LYS A 197 -20.38 11.48 -2.36
C LYS A 197 -20.34 10.65 -1.06
N GLN A 198 -20.22 9.34 -1.20
CA GLN A 198 -20.15 8.43 -0.06
C GLN A 198 -18.90 8.67 0.79
N LEU A 199 -17.76 8.99 0.16
CA LEU A 199 -16.53 9.34 0.86
C LEU A 199 -16.72 10.64 1.66
N ILE A 200 -17.30 11.69 1.07
CA ILE A 200 -17.58 12.95 1.77
C ILE A 200 -18.45 12.69 3.00
N GLU A 201 -19.57 12.00 2.83
CA GLU A 201 -20.48 11.64 3.91
C GLU A 201 -19.77 10.82 5.00
N HIS A 202 -18.90 9.89 4.60
CA HIS A 202 -18.14 9.07 5.55
C HIS A 202 -17.18 9.91 6.39
N TYR A 203 -16.42 10.83 5.78
CA TYR A 203 -15.50 11.73 6.49
C TYR A 203 -16.23 12.70 7.42
N GLU A 204 -17.41 13.18 7.03
CA GLU A 204 -18.22 14.10 7.84
C GLU A 204 -18.84 13.41 9.05
N ASN A 205 -19.32 12.17 8.88
CA ASN A 205 -20.00 11.43 9.93
C ASN A 205 -19.04 10.65 10.86
N ASN A 206 -17.80 10.42 10.46
CA ASN A 206 -16.81 9.66 11.21
C ASN A 206 -15.58 10.51 11.56
N LEU A 207 -15.72 11.38 12.56
CA LEU A 207 -14.70 12.38 12.91
C LEU A 207 -13.32 11.79 13.28
N ASN A 208 -13.29 10.52 13.70
CA ASN A 208 -12.07 9.80 14.09
C ASN A 208 -11.49 8.94 12.95
N PHE A 209 -12.10 8.94 11.75
CA PHE A 209 -11.61 8.18 10.61
C PHE A 209 -10.27 8.72 10.11
N VAL A 210 -10.14 10.06 10.06
CA VAL A 210 -8.85 10.73 9.82
C VAL A 210 -8.52 11.55 11.05
N LEU A 211 -7.49 11.12 11.76
CA LEU A 211 -6.95 11.89 12.89
C LEU A 211 -6.16 13.09 12.38
N LEU A 212 -6.03 14.13 13.24
CA LEU A 212 -5.62 15.49 12.92
C LEU A 212 -6.67 16.21 12.07
N ILE A 213 -7.41 17.10 12.73
CA ILE A 213 -8.49 17.91 12.13
C ILE A 213 -8.02 18.62 10.84
N SER A 214 -6.78 19.11 10.81
CA SER A 214 -6.19 19.75 9.63
C SER A 214 -6.15 18.81 8.42
N ARG A 215 -5.73 17.56 8.61
CA ARG A 215 -5.65 16.57 7.52
C ARG A 215 -7.02 16.14 7.03
N ARG A 216 -7.97 15.95 7.95
CA ARG A 216 -9.36 15.68 7.58
C ARG A 216 -9.96 16.82 6.76
N ASN A 217 -9.74 18.07 7.18
CA ASN A 217 -10.25 19.25 6.48
C ASN A 217 -9.61 19.41 5.10
N GLU A 218 -8.32 19.11 4.97
CA GLU A 218 -7.62 19.10 3.67
C GLU A 218 -8.25 18.07 2.71
N MET A 219 -8.46 16.83 3.17
CA MET A 219 -9.10 15.79 2.35
C MET A 219 -10.53 16.15 1.96
N LEU A 220 -11.33 16.64 2.90
CA LEU A 220 -12.70 17.10 2.62
C LEU A 220 -12.72 18.28 1.64
N SER A 221 -11.80 19.22 1.78
CA SER A 221 -11.71 20.35 0.86
C SER A 221 -11.42 19.89 -0.56
N ARG A 222 -10.49 18.96 -0.75
CA ARG A 222 -10.19 18.36 -2.06
C ARG A 222 -11.40 17.62 -2.64
N LEU A 223 -12.02 16.74 -1.85
CA LEU A 223 -13.18 15.96 -2.27
C LEU A 223 -14.39 16.82 -2.64
N LYS A 224 -14.55 18.00 -2.02
CA LYS A 224 -15.66 18.93 -2.31
C LYS A 224 -15.36 19.88 -3.46
N LYS A 225 -14.09 20.19 -3.71
CA LYS A 225 -13.66 21.13 -4.73
C LYS A 225 -13.49 20.47 -6.08
N ASP A 226 -12.84 19.29 -6.07
CA ASP A 226 -12.42 18.60 -7.29
C ASP A 226 -13.24 17.34 -7.48
N GLU A 227 -13.68 17.09 -8.72
CA GLU A 227 -14.34 15.84 -9.09
C GLU A 227 -13.32 14.70 -9.10
N LEU A 228 -13.62 13.61 -8.39
CA LEU A 228 -12.81 12.41 -8.44
C LEU A 228 -12.92 11.76 -9.81
N ARG A 229 -11.81 11.66 -10.50
CA ARG A 229 -11.73 10.97 -11.79
C ARG A 229 -11.57 9.47 -11.58
N ASP A 230 -12.05 8.70 -12.56
CA ASP A 230 -11.87 7.27 -12.57
C ASP A 230 -10.37 6.93 -12.68
N LEU A 231 -9.96 5.93 -11.92
CA LEU A 231 -8.56 5.53 -11.80
C LEU A 231 -8.23 4.43 -12.80
N SER A 232 -7.21 4.65 -13.63
CA SER A 232 -6.64 3.58 -14.46
C SER A 232 -6.04 2.51 -13.56
N ALA A 233 -6.62 1.31 -13.59
CA ALA A 233 -6.35 0.20 -12.67
C ALA A 233 -5.52 -0.93 -13.28
N SER A 234 -5.15 -0.84 -14.56
CA SER A 234 -4.30 -1.83 -15.24
C SER A 234 -3.25 -1.21 -16.14
N ARG A 235 -2.26 -2.03 -16.53
CA ARG A 235 -1.19 -1.66 -17.48
C ARG A 235 -0.96 -2.78 -18.48
N THR A 236 -0.52 -2.39 -19.69
CA THR A 236 -0.06 -3.29 -20.75
C THR A 236 1.39 -3.03 -21.17
N THR A 237 2.01 -2.00 -20.62
CA THR A 237 3.37 -1.56 -20.95
C THR A 237 4.46 -2.40 -20.29
N PHE A 238 4.12 -3.22 -19.33
CA PHE A 238 4.99 -4.20 -18.67
C PHE A 238 4.16 -5.43 -18.25
N ASP A 239 4.84 -6.53 -18.00
CA ASP A 239 4.25 -7.85 -17.67
C ASP A 239 4.49 -8.28 -16.22
N TRP A 240 5.38 -7.58 -15.48
CA TRP A 240 5.66 -7.88 -14.09
C TRP A 240 4.61 -7.30 -13.15
N GLY A 241 3.57 -8.08 -12.90
CA GLY A 241 2.42 -7.71 -12.08
C GLY A 241 1.44 -8.86 -11.93
N ILE A 242 0.34 -8.63 -11.21
CA ILE A 242 -0.75 -9.60 -11.08
C ILE A 242 -1.60 -9.54 -12.36
N PRO A 243 -1.75 -10.64 -13.10
CA PRO A 243 -2.62 -10.66 -14.28
C PRO A 243 -4.07 -10.32 -13.93
N ILE A 244 -4.74 -9.54 -14.78
CA ILE A 244 -6.16 -9.23 -14.60
C ILE A 244 -6.99 -10.51 -14.75
N PRO A 245 -7.82 -10.86 -13.74
CA PRO A 245 -8.75 -11.97 -13.87
C PRO A 245 -9.73 -11.73 -15.01
N ASN A 246 -9.99 -12.77 -15.82
CA ASN A 246 -10.94 -12.75 -16.95
C ASN A 246 -10.54 -11.81 -18.11
N ASP A 247 -9.32 -11.26 -18.15
CA ASP A 247 -8.84 -10.52 -19.30
C ASP A 247 -8.64 -11.45 -20.51
N ALA A 248 -9.53 -11.30 -21.54
CA ALA A 248 -9.47 -12.09 -22.74
C ALA A 248 -8.17 -11.88 -23.54
N SER A 249 -7.59 -10.69 -23.47
CA SER A 249 -6.33 -10.34 -24.16
C SER A 249 -5.10 -10.95 -23.50
N LYS A 250 -5.17 -11.26 -22.19
CA LYS A 250 -4.06 -11.72 -21.33
C LYS A 250 -2.84 -10.77 -21.35
N LYS A 251 -3.07 -9.50 -21.62
CA LYS A 251 -2.02 -8.47 -21.72
C LYS A 251 -1.98 -7.54 -20.52
N HIS A 252 -3.09 -7.44 -19.77
CA HIS A 252 -3.20 -6.51 -18.67
C HIS A 252 -2.71 -7.12 -17.36
N VAL A 253 -1.91 -6.35 -16.64
CA VAL A 253 -1.58 -6.59 -15.23
C VAL A 253 -2.21 -5.50 -14.36
N MET A 254 -2.49 -5.83 -13.09
CA MET A 254 -3.01 -4.86 -12.13
C MET A 254 -2.03 -3.72 -11.94
N TYR A 255 -2.58 -2.50 -11.90
CA TYR A 255 -1.79 -1.33 -11.56
C TYR A 255 -1.50 -1.28 -10.05
N VAL A 256 -0.34 -0.73 -9.70
CA VAL A 256 0.19 -0.72 -8.34
C VAL A 256 -0.82 -0.27 -7.27
N TRP A 257 -1.66 0.73 -7.56
CA TRP A 257 -2.64 1.21 -6.58
C TRP A 257 -3.75 0.20 -6.27
N PHE A 258 -4.12 -0.66 -7.21
CA PHE A 258 -5.09 -1.72 -6.95
C PHE A 258 -4.42 -2.94 -6.31
N ASP A 259 -3.24 -3.29 -6.80
CA ASP A 259 -2.42 -4.38 -6.26
C ASP A 259 -1.92 -4.02 -4.84
N ALA A 260 -1.06 -3.01 -4.73
CA ALA A 260 -0.37 -2.70 -3.48
C ALA A 260 -1.35 -2.36 -2.34
N LEU A 261 -2.40 -1.55 -2.58
CA LEU A 261 -3.33 -1.18 -1.51
C LEU A 261 -4.14 -2.36 -0.97
N SER A 262 -4.34 -3.42 -1.76
CA SER A 262 -5.03 -4.63 -1.29
C SER A 262 -4.24 -5.44 -0.26
N ASN A 263 -2.94 -5.13 -0.06
CA ASN A 263 -2.11 -5.78 0.97
C ASN A 263 -2.69 -5.63 2.37
N TYR A 264 -3.29 -4.47 2.68
CA TYR A 264 -3.90 -4.19 3.98
C TYR A 264 -5.06 -5.14 4.30
N LEU A 265 -5.76 -5.64 3.28
CA LEU A 265 -6.80 -6.65 3.42
C LEU A 265 -6.20 -8.06 3.47
N THR A 266 -5.10 -8.29 2.75
CA THR A 266 -4.41 -9.59 2.70
C THR A 266 -3.92 -10.02 4.08
N GLY A 267 -3.38 -9.10 4.87
CA GLY A 267 -2.88 -9.39 6.22
C GLY A 267 -3.93 -9.99 7.13
N VAL A 268 -5.14 -9.47 7.08
CA VAL A 268 -6.25 -9.89 7.96
C VAL A 268 -7.23 -10.86 7.31
N ASP A 269 -6.93 -11.36 6.10
CA ASP A 269 -7.80 -12.26 5.34
C ASP A 269 -9.25 -11.74 5.19
N ALA A 270 -9.42 -10.41 5.15
CA ALA A 270 -10.73 -9.76 5.21
C ALA A 270 -11.64 -10.13 4.02
N LEU A 271 -11.05 -10.49 2.87
CA LEU A 271 -11.79 -10.83 1.66
C LEU A 271 -12.30 -12.28 1.63
N TRP A 272 -11.76 -13.14 2.51
CA TRP A 272 -12.15 -14.56 2.57
C TRP A 272 -13.31 -14.83 3.51
N LYS A 273 -13.52 -13.97 4.51
CA LYS A 273 -14.52 -14.13 5.56
C LYS A 273 -15.84 -13.43 5.25
N ALA A 274 -15.93 -12.76 4.12
CA ALA A 274 -17.13 -12.09 3.61
C ALA A 274 -17.75 -12.94 2.44
#